data_3b7be1798f6fb877eb7bb7bcd5709ac1
#
_entry.id   3b7be1798f6fb877eb7bb7bcd5709ac1
#
_cell.length_a   1.000
_cell.length_b   1.000
_cell.length_c   1.000
_cell.angle_alpha   90.00
_cell.angle_beta   90.00
_cell.angle_gamma   90.00
#
_symmetry.space_group_name_H-M   'P 1'
#
loop_
_entity.id
_entity.type
_entity.pdbx_description
1 polymer ?
#
loop_
_entity_poly.entity_id
_entity_poly.type
_entity_poly.pdbx_seq_one_letter_code
_entity_poly.pdbx_strand_id
1 'polypeptide(L)'
;MEKKEQYTGSILVIGDEILSGRTQDTNSNHIAKKMTEIGINISEIRVIPDNKEIIIESINELRKKTDYLFTTGGIGPTHDDITAESIASAFDVEINTNQEAFNILKDYYAEIGTTFNEARQRMARIPTGSTLIDNPISKAPGFKLENVFVFAGIPKIMVAMLENSLKYLEKGKIVHSQSIKVNAVEGDIAKALRLLDSEDLELKIGSYPFFNSDQDFGVNVVLKSVDREKLAKSVDKFKAFLNDNSINYNN
;
A
#
# COMPACT_ATOMS: atom_id res chain seq x y z
N MET A 1 15.16 12.70 -17.68
CA MET A 1 13.92 11.93 -17.85
C MET A 1 12.76 12.86 -17.47
N GLU A 2 11.77 13.01 -18.32
CA GLU A 2 10.55 13.73 -17.95
C GLU A 2 9.88 13.00 -16.78
N LYS A 3 9.52 13.74 -15.72
CA LYS A 3 8.77 13.17 -14.60
C LYS A 3 7.44 12.66 -15.11
N LYS A 4 7.09 11.41 -14.81
CA LYS A 4 5.74 10.90 -15.07
C LYS A 4 4.74 11.73 -14.28
N GLU A 5 3.62 12.07 -14.90
CA GLU A 5 2.54 12.77 -14.19
C GLU A 5 1.90 11.91 -13.10
N GLN A 6 1.87 10.59 -13.30
CA GLN A 6 1.30 9.63 -12.36
C GLN A 6 2.16 8.36 -12.34
N TYR A 7 2.49 7.90 -11.13
CA TYR A 7 3.13 6.60 -10.90
C TYR A 7 2.09 5.57 -10.48
N THR A 8 2.36 4.31 -10.82
CA THR A 8 1.53 3.16 -10.46
C THR A 8 2.26 2.25 -9.47
N GLY A 9 1.50 1.61 -8.58
CA GLY A 9 2.01 0.62 -7.65
C GLY A 9 1.11 -0.61 -7.56
N SER A 10 1.70 -1.73 -7.18
CA SER A 10 0.99 -2.94 -6.75
C SER A 10 1.42 -3.33 -5.35
N ILE A 11 0.54 -4.01 -4.63
CA ILE A 11 0.83 -4.53 -3.30
C ILE A 11 0.68 -6.06 -3.34
N LEU A 12 1.70 -6.76 -2.82
CA LEU A 12 1.72 -8.21 -2.68
C LEU A 12 1.80 -8.56 -1.19
N VAL A 13 0.72 -9.12 -0.66
CA VAL A 13 0.63 -9.61 0.70
C VAL A 13 0.94 -11.10 0.69
N ILE A 14 1.95 -11.51 1.44
CA ILE A 14 2.43 -12.89 1.53
C ILE A 14 2.14 -13.38 2.94
N GLY A 15 1.30 -14.41 3.08
CA GLY A 15 0.97 -14.99 4.39
C GLY A 15 -0.27 -15.87 4.36
N ASP A 16 -0.11 -17.11 4.76
CA ASP A 16 -1.19 -18.09 4.93
C ASP A 16 -2.19 -17.67 6.02
N GLU A 17 -1.76 -16.89 7.01
CA GLU A 17 -2.63 -16.37 8.08
C GLU A 17 -3.65 -15.35 7.58
N ILE A 18 -3.33 -14.64 6.49
CA ILE A 18 -4.25 -13.72 5.84
C ILE A 18 -5.28 -14.50 5.03
N LEU A 19 -4.82 -15.48 4.23
CA LEU A 19 -5.68 -16.34 3.41
C LEU A 19 -6.63 -17.20 4.26
N SER A 20 -6.18 -17.66 5.43
CA SER A 20 -7.01 -18.42 6.37
C SER A 20 -7.97 -17.57 7.21
N GLY A 21 -7.90 -16.23 7.09
CA GLY A 21 -8.73 -15.32 7.88
C GLY A 21 -8.32 -15.22 9.36
N ARG A 22 -7.20 -15.85 9.76
CA ARG A 22 -6.69 -15.76 11.14
C ARG A 22 -6.25 -14.36 11.50
N THR A 23 -5.67 -13.65 10.53
CA THR A 23 -5.20 -12.27 10.67
C THR A 23 -5.85 -11.40 9.60
N GLN A 24 -6.34 -10.23 10.00
CA GLN A 24 -6.85 -9.24 9.05
C GLN A 24 -5.67 -8.48 8.43
N ASP A 25 -5.65 -8.36 7.10
CA ASP A 25 -4.69 -7.49 6.42
C ASP A 25 -5.01 -6.01 6.67
N THR A 26 -4.15 -5.34 7.41
CA THR A 26 -4.16 -3.90 7.61
C THR A 26 -3.01 -3.21 6.87
N ASN A 27 -2.02 -3.98 6.44
CA ASN A 27 -0.81 -3.47 5.79
C ASN A 27 -1.12 -2.90 4.42
N SER A 28 -1.84 -3.63 3.58
CA SER A 28 -2.20 -3.16 2.23
C SER A 28 -3.01 -1.87 2.26
N ASN A 29 -3.93 -1.74 3.22
CA ASN A 29 -4.72 -0.52 3.40
C ASN A 29 -3.82 0.68 3.76
N HIS A 30 -2.86 0.48 4.68
CA HIS A 30 -1.94 1.53 5.09
C HIS A 30 -1.01 1.95 3.94
N ILE A 31 -0.42 0.98 3.23
CA ILE A 31 0.42 1.24 2.05
C ILE A 31 -0.37 2.01 0.99
N ALA A 32 -1.59 1.54 0.64
CA ALA A 32 -2.42 2.18 -0.38
C ALA A 32 -2.76 3.64 -0.04
N LYS A 33 -3.11 3.92 1.23
CA LYS A 33 -3.36 5.29 1.69
C LYS A 33 -2.11 6.16 1.56
N LYS A 34 -0.97 5.67 2.06
CA LYS A 34 0.28 6.43 2.00
C LYS A 34 0.75 6.69 0.58
N MET A 35 0.62 5.72 -0.33
CA MET A 35 0.95 5.87 -1.74
C MET A 35 0.04 6.89 -2.43
N THR A 36 -1.26 6.87 -2.14
CA THR A 36 -2.21 7.87 -2.66
C THR A 36 -1.83 9.29 -2.24
N GLU A 37 -1.41 9.49 -0.98
CA GLU A 37 -0.97 10.80 -0.46
C GLU A 37 0.21 11.39 -1.23
N ILE A 38 1.08 10.55 -1.78
CA ILE A 38 2.26 10.99 -2.54
C ILE A 38 2.12 10.86 -4.06
N GLY A 39 0.88 10.61 -4.54
CA GLY A 39 0.57 10.57 -5.98
C GLY A 39 0.97 9.27 -6.68
N ILE A 40 1.06 8.16 -5.94
CA ILE A 40 1.24 6.82 -6.51
C ILE A 40 -0.11 6.09 -6.45
N ASN A 41 -0.64 5.69 -7.59
CA ASN A 41 -1.92 4.98 -7.68
C ASN A 41 -1.71 3.47 -7.53
N ILE A 42 -2.29 2.86 -6.51
CA ILE A 42 -2.30 1.40 -6.36
C ILE A 42 -3.33 0.81 -7.30
N SER A 43 -2.89 0.01 -8.27
CA SER A 43 -3.72 -0.61 -9.30
C SER A 43 -4.14 -2.04 -8.96
N GLU A 44 -3.40 -2.71 -8.08
CA GLU A 44 -3.66 -4.10 -7.69
C GLU A 44 -3.18 -4.37 -6.26
N ILE A 45 -3.98 -5.12 -5.50
CA ILE A 45 -3.59 -5.72 -4.22
C ILE A 45 -3.82 -7.22 -4.38
N ARG A 46 -2.77 -8.00 -4.19
CA ARG A 46 -2.81 -9.47 -4.31
C ARG A 46 -2.39 -10.10 -2.99
N VAL A 47 -3.14 -11.10 -2.53
CA VAL A 47 -2.80 -11.92 -1.36
C VAL A 47 -2.44 -13.31 -1.85
N ILE A 48 -1.29 -13.83 -1.42
CA ILE A 48 -0.78 -15.14 -1.83
C ILE A 48 -0.28 -15.95 -0.62
N PRO A 49 -0.23 -17.29 -0.75
CA PRO A 49 0.34 -18.15 0.26
C PRO A 49 1.87 -18.03 0.36
N ASP A 50 2.43 -18.54 1.45
CA ASP A 50 3.87 -18.73 1.64
C ASP A 50 4.39 -19.91 0.79
N ASN A 51 4.32 -19.74 -0.54
CA ASN A 51 4.76 -20.71 -1.53
C ASN A 51 5.75 -20.07 -2.49
N LYS A 52 6.93 -20.66 -2.62
CA LYS A 52 8.06 -20.09 -3.36
C LYS A 52 7.73 -19.81 -4.83
N GLU A 53 7.11 -20.77 -5.50
CA GLU A 53 6.79 -20.69 -6.92
C GLU A 53 5.77 -19.59 -7.19
N ILE A 54 4.72 -19.51 -6.35
CA ILE A 54 3.67 -18.48 -6.46
C ILE A 54 4.24 -17.09 -6.17
N ILE A 55 5.15 -16.97 -5.19
CA ILE A 55 5.82 -15.70 -4.89
C ILE A 55 6.65 -15.24 -6.08
N ILE A 56 7.48 -16.12 -6.66
CA ILE A 56 8.33 -15.80 -7.82
C ILE A 56 7.49 -15.35 -9.01
N GLU A 57 6.42 -16.08 -9.35
CA GLU A 57 5.52 -15.75 -10.44
C GLU A 57 4.87 -14.39 -10.24
N SER A 58 4.30 -14.15 -9.04
CA SER A 58 3.63 -12.90 -8.70
C SER A 58 4.58 -11.69 -8.76
N ILE A 59 5.80 -11.83 -8.24
CA ILE A 59 6.83 -10.79 -8.31
C ILE A 59 7.18 -10.50 -9.76
N ASN A 60 7.45 -11.52 -10.58
CA ASN A 60 7.83 -11.34 -11.97
C ASN A 60 6.73 -10.70 -12.82
N GLU A 61 5.47 -10.96 -12.51
CA GLU A 61 4.33 -10.31 -13.16
C GLU A 61 4.21 -8.85 -12.70
N LEU A 62 4.08 -8.62 -11.38
CA LEU A 62 3.71 -7.31 -10.83
C LEU A 62 4.80 -6.27 -10.98
N ARG A 63 6.10 -6.64 -10.83
CA ARG A 63 7.22 -5.71 -11.00
C ARG A 63 7.38 -5.17 -12.43
N LYS A 64 6.83 -5.88 -13.43
CA LYS A 64 6.83 -5.45 -14.84
C LYS A 64 5.59 -4.63 -15.18
N LYS A 65 4.50 -4.82 -14.42
CA LYS A 65 3.19 -4.21 -14.66
C LYS A 65 3.10 -2.80 -14.08
N THR A 66 3.79 -2.54 -12.97
CA THR A 66 3.71 -1.27 -12.24
C THR A 66 5.09 -0.66 -11.99
N ASP A 67 5.11 0.66 -11.75
CA ASP A 67 6.37 1.38 -11.46
C ASP A 67 6.97 0.94 -10.13
N TYR A 68 6.13 0.53 -9.16
CA TYR A 68 6.55 0.07 -7.84
C TYR A 68 5.77 -1.17 -7.42
N LEU A 69 6.45 -2.12 -6.81
CA LEU A 69 5.86 -3.27 -6.13
C LEU A 69 6.21 -3.22 -4.65
N PHE A 70 5.19 -3.22 -3.79
CA PHE A 70 5.35 -3.27 -2.34
C PHE A 70 4.96 -4.65 -1.85
N THR A 71 5.87 -5.38 -1.18
CA THR A 71 5.55 -6.66 -0.58
C THR A 71 5.54 -6.58 0.94
N THR A 72 4.69 -7.34 1.60
CA THR A 72 4.64 -7.43 3.06
C THR A 72 4.44 -8.88 3.49
N GLY A 73 5.26 -9.33 4.45
CA GLY A 73 5.27 -10.68 4.98
C GLY A 73 6.48 -11.53 4.57
N GLY A 74 6.73 -12.60 5.30
CA GLY A 74 7.70 -13.65 4.98
C GLY A 74 9.18 -13.24 5.02
N ILE A 75 9.59 -12.24 5.85
CA ILE A 75 11.00 -11.85 6.05
C ILE A 75 11.49 -12.00 7.50
N GLY A 76 10.81 -12.78 8.30
CA GLY A 76 11.18 -13.07 9.67
C GLY A 76 12.24 -14.17 9.80
N PRO A 77 12.41 -14.69 11.03
CA PRO A 77 13.43 -15.71 11.34
C PRO A 77 12.96 -17.15 11.20
N THR A 78 11.69 -17.40 10.84
CA THR A 78 11.09 -18.73 10.85
C THR A 78 11.29 -19.46 9.52
N HIS A 79 10.93 -20.73 9.44
CA HIS A 79 11.21 -21.58 8.29
C HIS A 79 10.32 -21.26 7.08
N ASP A 80 9.16 -20.66 7.33
CA ASP A 80 8.18 -20.19 6.38
C ASP A 80 8.47 -18.78 5.86
N ASP A 81 9.44 -18.06 6.46
CA ASP A 81 9.92 -16.76 5.98
C ASP A 81 10.81 -16.94 4.73
N ILE A 82 10.20 -17.09 3.56
CA ILE A 82 10.86 -17.41 2.30
C ILE A 82 10.83 -16.28 1.26
N THR A 83 10.30 -15.11 1.63
CA THR A 83 10.13 -13.98 0.69
C THR A 83 11.47 -13.49 0.13
N ALA A 84 12.50 -13.32 0.96
CA ALA A 84 13.81 -12.86 0.48
C ALA A 84 14.46 -13.82 -0.51
N GLU A 85 14.36 -15.13 -0.28
CA GLU A 85 14.89 -16.17 -1.17
C GLU A 85 14.09 -16.23 -2.49
N SER A 86 12.77 -16.05 -2.40
CA SER A 86 11.89 -16.02 -3.58
C SER A 86 12.17 -14.79 -4.47
N ILE A 87 12.43 -13.64 -3.86
CA ILE A 87 12.83 -12.43 -4.58
C ILE A 87 14.19 -12.62 -5.25
N ALA A 88 15.19 -13.16 -4.55
CA ALA A 88 16.47 -13.47 -5.17
C ALA A 88 16.31 -14.36 -6.41
N SER A 89 15.47 -15.40 -6.30
CA SER A 89 15.15 -16.30 -7.42
C SER A 89 14.40 -15.57 -8.56
N ALA A 90 13.45 -14.69 -8.25
CA ALA A 90 12.70 -13.92 -9.25
C ALA A 90 13.58 -12.94 -10.05
N PHE A 91 14.67 -12.47 -9.46
CA PHE A 91 15.62 -11.55 -10.10
C PHE A 91 16.86 -12.25 -10.65
N ASP A 92 16.98 -13.57 -10.47
CA ASP A 92 18.16 -14.35 -10.86
C ASP A 92 19.45 -13.79 -10.24
N VAL A 93 19.39 -13.46 -8.93
CA VAL A 93 20.53 -12.99 -8.16
C VAL A 93 20.80 -13.90 -6.96
N GLU A 94 22.03 -13.88 -6.47
CA GLU A 94 22.38 -14.61 -5.28
C GLU A 94 21.76 -13.99 -4.03
N ILE A 95 21.46 -14.82 -3.02
CA ILE A 95 21.10 -14.38 -1.69
C ILE A 95 22.23 -14.71 -0.73
N ASN A 96 22.81 -13.66 -0.12
CA ASN A 96 23.96 -13.79 0.75
C ASN A 96 23.72 -13.06 2.07
N THR A 97 24.54 -13.35 3.09
CA THR A 97 24.56 -12.55 4.31
C THR A 97 25.04 -11.13 4.00
N ASN A 98 24.15 -10.17 4.11
CA ASN A 98 24.50 -8.75 4.01
C ASN A 98 25.20 -8.33 5.30
N GLN A 99 26.45 -7.90 5.20
CA GLN A 99 27.29 -7.61 6.37
C GLN A 99 26.76 -6.44 7.21
N GLU A 100 26.18 -5.42 6.58
CA GLU A 100 25.55 -4.29 7.29
C GLU A 100 24.34 -4.76 8.10
N ALA A 101 23.41 -5.51 7.49
CA ALA A 101 22.26 -6.07 8.17
C ALA A 101 22.69 -7.03 9.31
N PHE A 102 23.72 -7.84 9.08
CA PHE A 102 24.25 -8.75 10.09
C PHE A 102 24.80 -7.98 11.30
N ASN A 103 25.58 -6.94 11.09
CA ASN A 103 26.15 -6.13 12.15
C ASN A 103 25.04 -5.40 12.94
N ILE A 104 24.07 -4.79 12.26
CA ILE A 104 22.91 -4.15 12.90
C ILE A 104 22.19 -5.13 13.84
N LEU A 105 21.89 -6.32 13.35
CA LEU A 105 21.21 -7.35 14.16
C LEU A 105 22.07 -7.85 15.30
N LYS A 106 23.35 -8.11 15.06
CA LYS A 106 24.28 -8.59 16.08
C LYS A 106 24.37 -7.59 17.25
N ASP A 107 24.53 -6.31 16.94
CA ASP A 107 24.65 -5.24 17.94
C ASP A 107 23.34 -5.10 18.72
N TYR A 108 22.20 -5.11 18.03
CA TYR A 108 20.90 -5.06 18.66
C TYR A 108 20.64 -6.24 19.62
N TYR A 109 20.92 -7.47 19.20
CA TYR A 109 20.73 -8.64 20.08
C TYR A 109 21.70 -8.66 21.25
N ALA A 110 22.90 -8.13 21.09
CA ALA A 110 23.83 -7.92 22.18
C ALA A 110 23.34 -6.88 23.20
N GLU A 111 22.79 -5.74 22.72
CA GLU A 111 22.23 -4.66 23.53
C GLU A 111 21.05 -5.17 24.41
N ILE A 112 20.15 -5.95 23.85
CA ILE A 112 18.99 -6.49 24.58
C ILE A 112 19.31 -7.79 25.36
N GLY A 113 20.57 -8.21 25.43
CA GLY A 113 21.00 -9.38 26.17
C GLY A 113 20.46 -10.72 25.65
N THR A 114 20.19 -10.80 24.35
CA THR A 114 19.56 -11.97 23.72
C THR A 114 20.50 -12.64 22.71
N THR A 115 20.52 -13.99 22.67
CA THR A 115 21.38 -14.74 21.76
C THR A 115 21.07 -14.45 20.30
N PHE A 116 22.05 -14.06 19.52
CA PHE A 116 21.97 -13.92 18.06
C PHE A 116 22.22 -15.29 17.39
N ASN A 117 21.20 -16.17 17.46
CA ASN A 117 21.25 -17.53 16.93
C ASN A 117 21.07 -17.56 15.40
N GLU A 118 21.24 -18.75 14.79
CA GLU A 118 21.14 -18.95 13.33
C GLU A 118 19.81 -18.48 12.73
N ALA A 119 18.69 -18.73 13.42
CA ALA A 119 17.38 -18.27 12.95
C ALA A 119 17.32 -16.74 12.83
N ARG A 120 17.89 -16.00 13.79
CA ARG A 120 17.96 -14.53 13.75
C ARG A 120 18.96 -14.03 12.70
N GLN A 121 20.05 -14.77 12.48
CA GLN A 121 21.04 -14.45 11.43
C GLN A 121 20.44 -14.58 10.03
N ARG A 122 19.44 -15.44 9.82
CA ARG A 122 18.73 -15.55 8.53
C ARG A 122 18.13 -14.24 8.08
N MET A 123 17.68 -13.37 8.99
CA MET A 123 17.13 -12.07 8.65
C MET A 123 18.17 -11.09 8.04
N ALA A 124 19.46 -11.43 8.09
CA ALA A 124 20.51 -10.73 7.39
C ALA A 124 20.79 -11.27 5.97
N ARG A 125 20.08 -12.32 5.54
CA ARG A 125 20.19 -12.86 4.18
C ARG A 125 19.37 -11.99 3.23
N ILE A 126 20.05 -11.22 2.42
CA ILE A 126 19.47 -10.21 1.54
C ILE A 126 19.91 -10.47 0.09
N PRO A 127 19.02 -10.39 -0.91
CA PRO A 127 19.38 -10.53 -2.32
C PRO A 127 20.47 -9.54 -2.74
N THR A 128 21.45 -10.00 -3.48
CA THR A 128 22.57 -9.18 -3.98
C THR A 128 22.06 -7.99 -4.80
N GLY A 129 22.62 -6.82 -4.60
CA GLY A 129 22.20 -5.58 -5.26
C GLY A 129 21.06 -4.83 -4.56
N SER A 130 20.54 -5.35 -3.45
CA SER A 130 19.50 -4.68 -2.66
C SER A 130 20.05 -3.50 -1.86
N THR A 131 19.20 -2.51 -1.66
CA THR A 131 19.40 -1.42 -0.69
C THR A 131 18.60 -1.73 0.56
N LEU A 132 19.19 -1.61 1.75
CA LEU A 132 18.49 -1.85 3.01
C LEU A 132 17.46 -0.75 3.29
N ILE A 133 16.33 -1.16 3.85
CA ILE A 133 15.28 -0.28 4.40
C ILE A 133 15.36 -0.39 5.92
N ASP A 134 15.63 0.73 6.57
CA ASP A 134 15.78 0.78 8.04
C ASP A 134 14.49 0.40 8.76
N ASN A 135 14.67 -0.39 9.83
CA ASN A 135 13.62 -0.77 10.76
C ASN A 135 14.04 -0.35 12.18
N PRO A 136 13.56 0.79 12.65
CA PRO A 136 13.94 1.30 13.97
C PRO A 136 13.38 0.48 15.14
N ILE A 137 12.40 -0.41 14.89
CA ILE A 137 11.67 -1.13 15.93
C ILE A 137 12.37 -2.43 16.30
N SER A 138 12.59 -3.33 15.36
CA SER A 138 13.21 -4.65 15.62
C SER A 138 14.60 -4.80 15.02
N LYS A 139 15.10 -3.75 14.37
CA LYS A 139 16.39 -3.68 13.70
C LYS A 139 16.60 -4.65 12.53
N ALA A 140 15.73 -5.67 12.36
CA ALA A 140 15.74 -6.52 11.18
C ALA A 140 15.30 -5.70 9.95
N PRO A 141 16.21 -5.36 9.01
CA PRO A 141 15.86 -4.45 7.94
C PRO A 141 14.95 -5.10 6.91
N GLY A 142 14.10 -4.27 6.28
CA GLY A 142 13.56 -4.57 4.97
C GLY A 142 14.60 -4.29 3.88
N PHE A 143 14.20 -4.45 2.62
CA PHE A 143 15.11 -4.12 1.52
C PHE A 143 14.34 -3.67 0.27
N LYS A 144 15.06 -3.01 -0.62
CA LYS A 144 14.60 -2.63 -1.95
C LYS A 144 15.53 -3.26 -3.00
N LEU A 145 14.96 -3.95 -3.98
CA LEU A 145 15.67 -4.43 -5.16
C LEU A 145 14.96 -3.91 -6.41
N GLU A 146 15.65 -3.12 -7.22
CA GLU A 146 15.06 -2.36 -8.33
C GLU A 146 13.80 -1.58 -7.90
N ASN A 147 12.63 -1.94 -8.41
CA ASN A 147 11.34 -1.33 -8.08
C ASN A 147 10.51 -2.12 -7.05
N VAL A 148 11.07 -3.18 -6.46
CA VAL A 148 10.41 -4.01 -5.45
C VAL A 148 10.86 -3.59 -4.05
N PHE A 149 9.90 -3.24 -3.20
CA PHE A 149 10.09 -2.86 -1.80
C PHE A 149 9.56 -3.96 -0.90
N VAL A 150 10.36 -4.41 0.05
CA VAL A 150 10.08 -5.60 0.86
C VAL A 150 10.01 -5.22 2.33
N PHE A 151 8.83 -5.42 2.91
CA PHE A 151 8.53 -5.05 4.29
C PHE A 151 8.13 -6.27 5.12
N ALA A 152 8.29 -6.16 6.44
CA ALA A 152 7.81 -7.15 7.39
C ALA A 152 6.28 -7.27 7.39
N GLY A 153 5.76 -8.42 7.82
CA GLY A 153 4.31 -8.65 7.98
C GLY A 153 3.70 -7.93 9.19
N ILE A 154 4.48 -7.70 10.26
CA ILE A 154 3.98 -7.06 11.49
C ILE A 154 3.63 -5.58 11.22
N PRO A 155 2.36 -5.14 11.42
CA PRO A 155 1.89 -3.83 10.96
C PRO A 155 2.72 -2.65 11.46
N LYS A 156 3.06 -2.62 12.75
CA LYS A 156 3.87 -1.54 13.34
C LYS A 156 5.26 -1.44 12.69
N ILE A 157 5.87 -2.59 12.38
CA ILE A 157 7.19 -2.67 11.74
C ILE A 157 7.07 -2.25 10.27
N MET A 158 6.08 -2.77 9.55
CA MET A 158 5.80 -2.41 8.16
C MET A 158 5.64 -0.90 7.98
N VAL A 159 4.86 -0.25 8.85
CA VAL A 159 4.66 1.21 8.81
C VAL A 159 5.98 1.95 8.97
N ALA A 160 6.82 1.57 9.92
CA ALA A 160 8.12 2.21 10.12
C ALA A 160 9.06 2.01 8.92
N MET A 161 9.09 0.82 8.34
CA MET A 161 9.86 0.52 7.12
C MET A 161 9.34 1.33 5.92
N LEU A 162 8.01 1.42 5.76
CA LEU A 162 7.38 2.20 4.69
C LEU A 162 7.80 3.67 4.77
N GLU A 163 7.71 4.30 5.94
CA GLU A 163 8.14 5.70 6.13
C GLU A 163 9.63 5.89 5.76
N ASN A 164 10.51 4.97 6.16
CA ASN A 164 11.92 5.02 5.83
C ASN A 164 12.23 4.73 4.35
N SER A 165 11.28 4.14 3.63
CA SER A 165 11.41 3.85 2.19
C SER A 165 10.96 5.00 1.28
N LEU A 166 10.21 5.99 1.78
CA LEU A 166 9.64 7.09 0.98
C LEU A 166 10.69 7.91 0.21
N LYS A 167 11.90 7.97 0.73
CA LYS A 167 13.05 8.66 0.09
C LYS A 167 13.49 8.01 -1.24
N TYR A 168 13.09 6.78 -1.48
CA TYR A 168 13.42 6.02 -2.70
C TYR A 168 12.31 6.08 -3.75
N LEU A 169 11.19 6.75 -3.44
CA LEU A 169 10.04 6.84 -4.32
C LEU A 169 10.01 8.20 -5.03
N GLU A 170 9.75 8.16 -6.32
CA GLU A 170 9.37 9.35 -7.06
C GLU A 170 7.89 9.66 -6.81
N LYS A 171 7.59 10.94 -6.60
CA LYS A 171 6.24 11.40 -6.28
C LYS A 171 5.54 11.89 -7.54
N GLY A 172 4.32 11.42 -7.74
CA GLY A 172 3.42 11.94 -8.78
C GLY A 172 2.70 13.22 -8.36
N LYS A 173 1.77 13.69 -9.19
CA LYS A 173 0.85 14.76 -8.81
C LYS A 173 -0.03 14.29 -7.65
N ILE A 174 -0.13 15.12 -6.62
CA ILE A 174 -0.98 14.82 -5.46
C ILE A 174 -2.44 14.78 -5.90
N VAL A 175 -3.13 13.69 -5.59
CA VAL A 175 -4.58 13.57 -5.81
C VAL A 175 -5.30 14.15 -4.60
N HIS A 176 -5.98 15.26 -4.80
CA HIS A 176 -6.84 15.85 -3.78
C HIS A 176 -8.17 15.09 -3.73
N SER A 177 -8.72 14.90 -2.54
CA SER A 177 -10.01 14.24 -2.35
C SER A 177 -10.88 15.02 -1.38
N GLN A 178 -12.20 15.00 -1.63
CA GLN A 178 -13.20 15.50 -0.71
C GLN A 178 -14.33 14.47 -0.57
N SER A 179 -14.70 14.19 0.69
CA SER A 179 -15.77 13.26 1.02
C SER A 179 -16.99 14.02 1.49
N ILE A 180 -18.16 13.62 1.04
CA ILE A 180 -19.46 14.18 1.43
C ILE A 180 -20.34 13.04 1.88
N LYS A 181 -20.75 13.05 3.16
CA LYS A 181 -21.70 12.08 3.71
C LYS A 181 -23.11 12.53 3.36
N VAL A 182 -23.78 11.81 2.49
CA VAL A 182 -25.14 12.13 1.98
C VAL A 182 -26.16 11.20 2.64
N ASN A 183 -27.19 11.76 3.24
CA ASN A 183 -28.28 11.03 3.87
C ASN A 183 -29.38 10.70 2.83
N ALA A 184 -29.04 9.90 1.84
CA ALA A 184 -29.94 9.44 0.79
C ALA A 184 -29.44 8.08 0.25
N VAL A 185 -30.26 7.36 -0.49
CA VAL A 185 -29.83 6.14 -1.20
C VAL A 185 -29.14 6.48 -2.52
N GLU A 186 -28.29 5.58 -3.01
CA GLU A 186 -27.52 5.81 -4.24
C GLU A 186 -28.39 6.21 -5.46
N GLY A 187 -29.60 5.64 -5.55
CA GLY A 187 -30.52 5.95 -6.64
C GLY A 187 -30.89 7.42 -6.75
N ASP A 188 -30.98 8.13 -5.62
CA ASP A 188 -31.40 9.53 -5.57
C ASP A 188 -30.30 10.48 -6.09
N ILE A 189 -29.03 10.08 -5.96
CA ILE A 189 -27.87 10.89 -6.37
C ILE A 189 -27.22 10.41 -7.67
N ALA A 190 -27.60 9.22 -8.18
CA ALA A 190 -26.94 8.61 -9.34
C ALA A 190 -26.92 9.49 -10.59
N LYS A 191 -27.99 10.27 -10.81
CA LYS A 191 -28.07 11.21 -11.95
C LYS A 191 -27.03 12.33 -11.82
N ALA A 192 -26.87 12.90 -10.63
CA ALA A 192 -25.90 13.96 -10.38
C ALA A 192 -24.46 13.45 -10.54
N LEU A 193 -24.16 12.27 -10.03
CA LEU A 193 -22.82 11.67 -10.15
C LEU A 193 -22.46 11.39 -11.61
N ARG A 194 -23.40 10.88 -12.42
CA ARG A 194 -23.19 10.68 -13.88
C ARG A 194 -22.92 11.99 -14.62
N LEU A 195 -23.63 13.07 -14.28
CA LEU A 195 -23.41 14.38 -14.91
C LEU A 195 -22.03 14.91 -14.59
N LEU A 196 -21.59 14.83 -13.33
CA LEU A 196 -20.25 15.25 -12.93
C LEU A 196 -19.15 14.43 -13.62
N ASP A 197 -19.32 13.10 -13.71
CA ASP A 197 -18.38 12.20 -14.38
C ASP A 197 -18.26 12.49 -15.88
N SER A 198 -19.38 12.85 -16.52
CA SER A 198 -19.40 13.21 -17.95
C SER A 198 -18.83 14.59 -18.28
N GLU A 199 -18.86 15.52 -17.33
CA GLU A 199 -18.37 16.90 -17.51
C GLU A 199 -16.84 17.00 -17.32
N ASP A 200 -16.26 16.15 -16.52
CA ASP A 200 -14.82 16.17 -16.23
C ASP A 200 -14.25 14.73 -16.16
N LEU A 201 -13.64 14.28 -17.26
CA LEU A 201 -13.04 12.94 -17.38
C LEU A 201 -11.85 12.72 -16.44
N GLU A 202 -11.26 13.79 -15.88
CA GLU A 202 -10.16 13.71 -14.90
C GLU A 202 -10.68 13.58 -13.47
N LEU A 203 -11.97 13.88 -13.23
CA LEU A 203 -12.61 13.70 -11.95
C LEU A 203 -12.86 12.21 -11.70
N LYS A 204 -12.40 11.71 -10.55
CA LYS A 204 -12.71 10.34 -10.09
C LYS A 204 -13.77 10.43 -9.02
N ILE A 205 -14.86 9.71 -9.21
CA ILE A 205 -16.01 9.69 -8.31
C ILE A 205 -16.15 8.29 -7.72
N GLY A 206 -16.19 8.21 -6.37
CA GLY A 206 -16.52 6.99 -5.64
C GLY A 206 -17.80 7.19 -4.85
N SER A 207 -18.67 6.19 -4.85
CA SER A 207 -19.93 6.13 -4.09
C SER A 207 -19.87 4.92 -3.18
N TYR A 208 -19.97 5.14 -1.87
CA TYR A 208 -19.79 4.11 -0.85
C TYR A 208 -21.01 4.11 0.08
N PRO A 209 -21.99 3.22 -0.14
CA PRO A 209 -23.13 3.08 0.74
C PRO A 209 -22.71 2.68 2.16
N PHE A 210 -23.41 3.20 3.15
CA PHE A 210 -23.26 2.78 4.54
C PHE A 210 -24.64 2.59 5.18
N PHE A 211 -24.69 1.66 6.11
CA PHE A 211 -25.87 1.37 6.91
C PHE A 211 -25.42 1.02 8.33
N ASN A 212 -25.52 1.97 9.24
CA ASN A 212 -25.17 1.80 10.65
C ASN A 212 -26.42 1.50 11.50
N SER A 213 -27.55 2.10 11.14
CA SER A 213 -28.87 1.88 11.74
C SER A 213 -29.97 2.42 10.82
N ASP A 214 -31.24 2.18 11.13
CA ASP A 214 -32.40 2.71 10.39
C ASP A 214 -32.43 4.25 10.29
N GLN A 215 -31.73 4.95 11.19
CA GLN A 215 -31.63 6.41 11.23
C GLN A 215 -30.27 6.94 10.76
N ASP A 216 -29.25 6.08 10.58
CA ASP A 216 -27.92 6.44 10.10
C ASP A 216 -27.52 5.56 8.92
N PHE A 217 -28.08 5.85 7.78
CA PHE A 217 -27.76 5.24 6.50
C PHE A 217 -27.56 6.32 5.43
N GLY A 218 -26.91 5.94 4.35
CA GLY A 218 -26.70 6.86 3.23
C GLY A 218 -25.53 6.47 2.36
N VAL A 219 -24.89 7.47 1.75
CA VAL A 219 -23.78 7.28 0.83
C VAL A 219 -22.64 8.24 1.16
N ASN A 220 -21.44 7.75 1.30
CA ASN A 220 -20.23 8.58 1.30
C ASN A 220 -19.78 8.77 -0.16
N VAL A 221 -19.95 9.96 -0.69
CA VAL A 221 -19.47 10.32 -2.02
C VAL A 221 -18.08 10.94 -1.89
N VAL A 222 -17.11 10.35 -2.60
CA VAL A 222 -15.72 10.81 -2.61
C VAL A 222 -15.38 11.30 -4.00
N LEU A 223 -15.10 12.58 -4.12
CA LEU A 223 -14.62 13.23 -5.33
C LEU A 223 -13.10 13.40 -5.26
N LYS A 224 -12.39 13.06 -6.34
CA LYS A 224 -10.92 13.13 -6.40
C LYS A 224 -10.48 13.80 -7.70
N SER A 225 -9.50 14.70 -7.61
CA SER A 225 -8.84 15.32 -8.77
C SER A 225 -7.40 15.71 -8.43
N VAL A 226 -6.53 15.75 -9.42
CA VAL A 226 -5.19 16.35 -9.30
C VAL A 226 -5.24 17.88 -9.30
N ASP A 227 -6.34 18.45 -9.78
CA ASP A 227 -6.60 19.89 -9.84
C ASP A 227 -7.56 20.30 -8.72
N ARG A 228 -7.07 21.12 -7.78
CA ARG A 228 -7.85 21.59 -6.63
C ARG A 228 -9.04 22.46 -7.03
N GLU A 229 -8.89 23.31 -8.06
CA GLU A 229 -9.96 24.21 -8.48
C GLU A 229 -11.08 23.43 -9.16
N LYS A 230 -10.73 22.46 -10.02
CA LYS A 230 -11.69 21.53 -10.61
C LYS A 230 -12.42 20.74 -9.54
N LEU A 231 -11.69 20.20 -8.56
CA LEU A 231 -12.30 19.47 -7.43
C LEU A 231 -13.31 20.35 -6.68
N ALA A 232 -12.92 21.58 -6.32
CA ALA A 232 -13.80 22.50 -5.60
C ALA A 232 -15.08 22.80 -6.39
N LYS A 233 -14.95 23.11 -7.69
CA LYS A 233 -16.10 23.37 -8.59
C LYS A 233 -17.05 22.17 -8.66
N SER A 234 -16.51 20.95 -8.75
CA SER A 234 -17.31 19.73 -8.81
C SER A 234 -18.03 19.45 -7.49
N VAL A 235 -17.36 19.71 -6.37
CA VAL A 235 -17.96 19.63 -5.03
C VAL A 235 -19.09 20.63 -4.88
N ASP A 236 -18.90 21.88 -5.30
CA ASP A 236 -19.94 22.92 -5.21
C ASP A 236 -21.15 22.59 -6.10
N LYS A 237 -20.93 22.08 -7.31
CA LYS A 237 -22.00 21.59 -8.17
C LYS A 237 -22.80 20.45 -7.53
N PHE A 238 -22.10 19.49 -6.92
CA PHE A 238 -22.75 18.39 -6.24
C PHE A 238 -23.56 18.85 -5.03
N LYS A 239 -23.03 19.75 -4.22
CA LYS A 239 -23.75 20.36 -3.09
C LYS A 239 -24.97 21.16 -3.53
N ALA A 240 -24.86 21.91 -4.63
CA ALA A 240 -26.01 22.61 -5.21
C ALA A 240 -27.13 21.65 -5.58
N PHE A 241 -26.81 20.55 -6.27
CA PHE A 241 -27.78 19.50 -6.57
C PHE A 241 -28.45 18.93 -5.30
N LEU A 242 -27.67 18.65 -4.24
CA LEU A 242 -28.23 18.12 -2.98
C LEU A 242 -29.20 19.12 -2.35
N ASN A 243 -28.85 20.42 -2.34
CA ASN A 243 -29.69 21.48 -1.82
C ASN A 243 -30.98 21.65 -2.63
N ASP A 244 -30.90 21.64 -3.96
CA ASP A 244 -32.05 21.79 -4.86
C ASP A 244 -33.04 20.64 -4.72
N ASN A 245 -32.57 19.46 -4.32
CA ASN A 245 -33.41 18.27 -4.08
C ASN A 245 -33.74 18.04 -2.59
N SER A 246 -33.41 18.99 -1.71
CA SER A 246 -33.64 18.90 -0.25
C SER A 246 -33.00 17.65 0.39
N ILE A 247 -31.86 17.22 -0.11
CA ILE A 247 -31.11 16.08 0.41
C ILE A 247 -30.10 16.57 1.46
N ASN A 248 -30.19 16.05 2.67
CA ASN A 248 -29.27 16.38 3.75
C ASN A 248 -27.89 15.76 3.55
N TYR A 249 -26.84 16.52 3.87
CA TYR A 249 -25.46 16.06 3.80
C TYR A 249 -24.58 16.70 4.87
N ASN A 250 -23.43 16.07 5.15
CA ASN A 250 -22.37 16.57 6.00
C ASN A 250 -21.02 16.51 5.26
N ASN A 251 -20.10 17.42 5.63
CA ASN A 251 -18.74 17.47 5.05
C ASN A 251 -17.81 16.50 5.77
#